data_1a1d944bc48b9efc20993f5e6461b3da
#
_entry.id   1a1d944bc48b9efc20993f5e6461b3da
#
_cell.length_a   1.000
_cell.length_b   1.000
_cell.length_c   1.000
_cell.angle_alpha   90.00
_cell.angle_beta   90.00
_cell.angle_gamma   90.00
#
_symmetry.space_group_name_H-M   'P 1'
#
loop_
_entity.id
_entity.type
_entity.pdbx_description
1 polymer ?
#
loop_
_entity_poly.entity_id
_entity_poly.type
_entity_poly.pdbx_seq_one_letter_code
_entity_poly.pdbx_strand_id
1 'polypeptide(L)'
;TFSASGIPGSGTVAFSPTSRSTSGPVTMTISDLDGVAQNNYNITVTGTVTFPAKTKSKTIDFPFFNGLCTSIANIEFETSTTLVQFNTINQSSAKPSGYSNYSASPTDVNRNSAYDLSVNVNTDGGFTTNTTAWIDWNQNCEFDIGEEYVIGDAFNLDNEPIVGTPISITIPNDAVLGSTTMRITTKYEGDFGGELPASCENGFDGEVEDYSLNIMPTLSVEAFGFENFVVYPNPNKGEFTIKLNAALSSRVKVDLIDLRGRVIYSNIYNDGGDFEETLSLKNVQSGMYILNTSDGLRRSTKKIIIE
;
A
#
# COMPACT_ATOMS: atom_id res chain seq x y z
N THR A 1 -18.53 34.29 3.05
CA THR A 1 -18.22 33.80 1.69
C THR A 1 -16.81 33.30 1.63
N PHE A 2 -16.51 32.43 0.66
CA PHE A 2 -15.18 31.87 0.42
C PHE A 2 -14.72 32.21 -0.98
N SER A 3 -13.40 32.37 -1.14
CA SER A 3 -12.73 32.53 -2.42
C SER A 3 -11.35 31.86 -2.37
N ALA A 4 -10.78 31.56 -3.52
CA ALA A 4 -9.42 31.05 -3.63
C ALA A 4 -8.66 31.81 -4.72
N SER A 5 -7.32 31.87 -4.58
CA SER A 5 -6.38 32.41 -5.57
C SER A 5 -5.16 31.50 -5.67
N GLY A 6 -4.39 31.63 -6.75
CA GLY A 6 -3.27 30.73 -7.03
C GLY A 6 -3.72 29.39 -7.64
N ILE A 7 -4.93 29.34 -8.21
CA ILE A 7 -5.44 28.16 -8.91
C ILE A 7 -4.59 27.91 -10.16
N PRO A 8 -4.21 26.65 -10.44
CA PRO A 8 -3.40 26.32 -11.60
C PRO A 8 -4.10 26.64 -12.93
N GLY A 9 -3.42 27.34 -13.84
CA GLY A 9 -3.80 27.54 -15.23
C GLY A 9 -5.25 28.01 -15.45
N SER A 10 -6.02 27.22 -16.20
CA SER A 10 -7.46 27.46 -16.48
C SER A 10 -8.40 26.87 -15.45
N GLY A 11 -7.85 26.29 -14.36
CA GLY A 11 -8.65 25.62 -13.34
C GLY A 11 -9.76 26.48 -12.76
N THR A 12 -10.90 25.87 -12.48
CA THR A 12 -12.04 26.51 -11.81
C THR A 12 -12.16 26.04 -10.37
N VAL A 13 -12.70 26.88 -9.48
CA VAL A 13 -12.90 26.56 -8.08
C VAL A 13 -14.34 26.70 -7.66
N ALA A 14 -14.85 25.70 -6.94
CA ALA A 14 -16.16 25.72 -6.31
C ALA A 14 -16.05 25.45 -4.81
N PHE A 15 -16.93 26.07 -4.01
CA PHE A 15 -17.05 25.82 -2.58
C PHE A 15 -18.45 25.28 -2.24
N SER A 16 -18.49 24.24 -1.41
CA SER A 16 -19.75 23.69 -0.90
C SER A 16 -19.68 23.52 0.63
N PRO A 17 -20.51 24.26 1.38
CA PRO A 17 -21.37 25.36 0.95
C PRO A 17 -20.61 26.64 0.53
N THR A 18 -21.17 27.46 -0.31
CA THR A 18 -20.56 28.73 -0.78
C THR A 18 -20.39 29.78 0.32
N SER A 19 -21.15 29.66 1.41
CA SER A 19 -21.05 30.49 2.61
C SER A 19 -21.56 29.74 3.84
N ARG A 20 -21.12 30.17 5.02
CA ARG A 20 -21.57 29.63 6.33
C ARG A 20 -21.83 30.77 7.31
N SER A 21 -22.85 30.58 8.15
CA SER A 21 -23.16 31.48 9.28
C SER A 21 -22.54 30.97 10.60
N THR A 22 -22.15 29.68 10.65
CA THR A 22 -21.54 29.03 11.81
C THR A 22 -20.28 28.28 11.39
N SER A 23 -19.40 27.92 12.34
CA SER A 23 -18.23 27.09 12.08
C SER A 23 -18.64 25.69 11.56
N GLY A 24 -17.82 25.12 10.69
CA GLY A 24 -18.03 23.78 10.14
C GLY A 24 -17.22 23.56 8.85
N PRO A 25 -17.18 22.33 8.35
CA PRO A 25 -16.41 21.97 7.16
C PRO A 25 -16.95 22.67 5.91
N VAL A 26 -16.03 23.00 5.00
CA VAL A 26 -16.32 23.51 3.65
C VAL A 26 -15.44 22.73 2.70
N THR A 27 -16.05 22.13 1.69
CA THR A 27 -15.33 21.44 0.62
C THR A 27 -14.98 22.44 -0.47
N MET A 28 -13.72 22.48 -0.86
CA MET A 28 -13.23 23.17 -2.05
C MET A 28 -12.98 22.14 -3.14
N THR A 29 -13.56 22.34 -4.30
CA THR A 29 -13.34 21.49 -5.49
C THR A 29 -12.64 22.34 -6.54
N ILE A 30 -11.58 21.78 -7.11
CA ILE A 30 -10.86 22.38 -8.25
C ILE A 30 -11.12 21.45 -9.45
N SER A 31 -11.51 22.02 -10.58
CA SER A 31 -11.78 21.32 -11.83
C SER A 31 -11.17 22.06 -13.02
N ASP A 32 -11.36 21.50 -14.24
CA ASP A 32 -10.87 22.06 -15.50
C ASP A 32 -9.33 22.23 -15.53
N LEU A 33 -8.61 21.19 -15.04
CA LEU A 33 -7.15 21.18 -14.95
C LEU A 33 -6.46 20.58 -16.20
N ASP A 34 -7.21 20.29 -17.26
CA ASP A 34 -6.65 19.75 -18.49
C ASP A 34 -5.63 20.72 -19.10
N GLY A 35 -4.44 20.19 -19.44
CA GLY A 35 -3.35 20.97 -20.01
C GLY A 35 -2.61 21.89 -19.02
N VAL A 36 -2.94 21.82 -17.73
CA VAL A 36 -2.17 22.53 -16.68
C VAL A 36 -0.83 21.83 -16.48
N ALA A 37 0.22 22.62 -16.35
CA ALA A 37 1.57 22.07 -16.08
C ALA A 37 1.61 21.38 -14.72
N GLN A 38 2.33 20.27 -14.64
CA GLN A 38 2.62 19.60 -13.37
C GLN A 38 3.50 20.50 -12.51
N ASN A 39 3.08 20.78 -11.29
CA ASN A 39 3.82 21.60 -10.35
C ASN A 39 3.18 21.56 -8.96
N ASN A 40 3.94 22.00 -7.95
CA ASN A 40 3.38 22.37 -6.65
C ASN A 40 2.83 23.79 -6.72
N TYR A 41 1.51 23.91 -6.58
CA TYR A 41 0.83 25.20 -6.56
C TYR A 41 0.50 25.64 -5.14
N ASN A 42 0.68 26.93 -4.86
CA ASN A 42 0.30 27.54 -3.58
C ASN A 42 -1.07 28.18 -3.70
N ILE A 43 -2.11 27.50 -3.20
CA ILE A 43 -3.48 27.97 -3.25
C ILE A 43 -3.81 28.70 -1.96
N THR A 44 -4.21 29.97 -2.05
CA THR A 44 -4.66 30.76 -0.90
C THR A 44 -6.17 30.78 -0.83
N VAL A 45 -6.74 30.12 0.18
CA VAL A 45 -8.16 30.15 0.49
C VAL A 45 -8.48 31.30 1.43
N THR A 46 -9.48 32.11 1.08
CA THR A 46 -9.88 33.28 1.84
C THR A 46 -11.34 33.21 2.26
N GLY A 47 -11.60 33.34 3.53
CA GLY A 47 -12.93 33.52 4.11
C GLY A 47 -13.19 34.98 4.48
N THR A 48 -14.31 35.55 4.03
CA THR A 48 -14.70 36.93 4.29
C THR A 48 -16.08 37.02 4.96
N VAL A 49 -16.15 37.79 6.03
CA VAL A 49 -17.39 38.16 6.72
C VAL A 49 -17.63 39.66 6.50
N THR A 50 -18.90 40.04 6.20
CA THR A 50 -19.25 41.44 5.87
C THR A 50 -19.54 42.28 7.09
N PHE A 51 -20.01 41.66 8.19
CA PHE A 51 -20.30 42.39 9.42
C PHE A 51 -20.08 41.60 10.70
N PRO A 52 -19.16 42.04 11.64
CA PRO A 52 -18.14 43.06 11.38
C PRO A 52 -17.19 42.57 10.27
N ALA A 53 -16.71 43.45 9.43
CA ALA A 53 -15.86 43.10 8.31
C ALA A 53 -14.58 42.38 8.82
N LYS A 54 -14.37 41.15 8.39
CA LYS A 54 -13.22 40.33 8.78
C LYS A 54 -12.83 39.38 7.66
N THR A 55 -11.55 39.29 7.40
CA THR A 55 -10.97 38.39 6.40
C THR A 55 -9.94 37.49 7.06
N LYS A 56 -9.95 36.21 6.74
CA LYS A 56 -8.91 35.25 7.09
C LYS A 56 -8.51 34.43 5.88
N SER A 57 -7.22 34.27 5.67
CA SER A 57 -6.67 33.47 4.58
C SER A 57 -5.75 32.39 5.13
N LYS A 58 -5.68 31.28 4.40
CA LYS A 58 -4.72 30.21 4.61
C LYS A 58 -4.22 29.74 3.25
N THR A 59 -2.88 29.65 3.11
CA THR A 59 -2.26 29.03 1.95
C THR A 59 -2.08 27.54 2.23
N ILE A 60 -2.37 26.75 1.22
CA ILE A 60 -2.19 25.29 1.18
C ILE A 60 -1.30 24.95 -0.01
N ASP A 61 -0.41 24.01 0.17
CA ASP A 61 0.33 23.42 -0.94
C ASP A 61 -0.61 22.47 -1.68
N PHE A 62 -0.68 22.61 -3.00
CA PHE A 62 -1.48 21.78 -3.87
C PHE A 62 -0.57 21.16 -4.93
N PRO A 63 -0.07 19.93 -4.69
CA PRO A 63 0.67 19.21 -5.70
C PRO A 63 -0.30 18.77 -6.81
N PHE A 64 -0.07 19.22 -8.03
CA PHE A 64 -0.85 18.86 -9.19
C PHE A 64 0.02 18.12 -10.19
N PHE A 65 -0.26 16.83 -10.35
CA PHE A 65 0.36 15.95 -11.31
C PHE A 65 -0.74 15.29 -12.12
N ASN A 66 -0.72 15.43 -13.44
CA ASN A 66 -1.78 14.94 -14.34
C ASN A 66 -1.40 13.64 -15.04
N GLY A 67 -0.50 12.88 -14.46
CA GLY A 67 -0.02 11.58 -14.95
C GLY A 67 1.49 11.52 -15.08
N LEU A 68 2.00 10.32 -15.25
CA LEU A 68 3.42 10.07 -15.48
C LEU A 68 3.89 10.71 -16.80
N CYS A 69 5.18 11.01 -16.86
CA CYS A 69 5.82 11.48 -18.07
C CYS A 69 5.63 10.52 -19.26
N THR A 70 5.57 11.05 -20.46
CA THR A 70 5.54 10.24 -21.67
C THR A 70 6.88 9.56 -21.88
N SER A 71 6.84 8.30 -22.28
CA SER A 71 8.00 7.53 -22.74
C SER A 71 7.56 6.64 -23.89
N ILE A 72 8.17 6.79 -25.04
CA ILE A 72 7.79 6.09 -26.28
C ILE A 72 9.05 5.75 -27.07
N ALA A 73 9.27 4.47 -27.30
CA ALA A 73 10.37 3.98 -28.15
C ALA A 73 10.04 4.05 -29.65
N ASN A 74 11.04 3.85 -30.48
CA ASN A 74 10.89 3.70 -31.92
C ASN A 74 10.30 2.33 -32.29
N ILE A 75 9.60 2.28 -33.40
CA ILE A 75 8.99 1.05 -33.94
C ILE A 75 9.79 0.45 -35.11
N GLU A 76 10.95 0.99 -35.40
CA GLU A 76 11.77 0.59 -36.54
C GLU A 76 12.57 -0.69 -36.30
N PHE A 77 12.74 -1.05 -35.03
CA PHE A 77 13.51 -2.19 -34.57
C PHE A 77 12.64 -3.16 -33.74
N GLU A 78 13.07 -4.43 -33.64
CA GLU A 78 12.31 -5.48 -32.94
C GLU A 78 12.65 -5.58 -31.45
N THR A 79 13.59 -4.78 -30.94
CA THR A 79 13.95 -4.71 -29.52
C THR A 79 12.70 -4.46 -28.69
N SER A 80 12.34 -5.39 -27.80
CA SER A 80 11.06 -5.34 -27.07
C SER A 80 11.06 -6.16 -25.77
N THR A 81 10.12 -5.82 -24.91
CA THR A 81 9.63 -6.70 -23.84
C THR A 81 8.63 -7.69 -24.45
N THR A 82 8.74 -8.99 -24.13
CA THR A 82 7.87 -10.01 -24.73
C THR A 82 6.99 -10.74 -23.71
N LEU A 83 7.37 -10.71 -22.42
CA LEU A 83 6.57 -11.24 -21.32
C LEU A 83 6.93 -10.51 -20.03
N VAL A 84 5.93 -10.10 -19.28
CA VAL A 84 6.07 -9.59 -17.90
C VAL A 84 5.25 -10.45 -16.97
N GLN A 85 5.90 -10.94 -15.91
CA GLN A 85 5.25 -11.67 -14.82
C GLN A 85 5.54 -10.97 -13.49
N PHE A 86 4.47 -10.54 -12.81
CA PHE A 86 4.56 -9.92 -11.48
C PHE A 86 3.26 -10.19 -10.71
N ASN A 87 3.32 -10.99 -9.64
CA ASN A 87 2.17 -11.46 -8.89
C ASN A 87 1.12 -12.11 -9.83
N THR A 88 -0.05 -11.48 -10.05
CA THR A 88 -1.09 -11.99 -10.96
C THR A 88 -0.93 -11.48 -12.39
N ILE A 89 -0.06 -10.53 -12.64
CA ILE A 89 0.29 -10.11 -14.01
C ILE A 89 1.05 -11.26 -14.68
N ASN A 90 0.58 -11.66 -15.86
CA ASN A 90 1.23 -12.60 -16.77
C ASN A 90 0.89 -12.15 -18.18
N GLN A 91 1.58 -11.09 -18.61
CA GLN A 91 1.30 -10.40 -19.87
C GLN A 91 2.34 -10.73 -20.92
N SER A 92 1.95 -11.49 -21.94
CA SER A 92 2.71 -11.61 -23.17
C SER A 92 2.40 -10.42 -24.07
N SER A 93 3.41 -9.85 -24.66
CA SER A 93 3.30 -8.73 -25.60
C SER A 93 3.99 -9.05 -26.92
N ALA A 94 3.48 -8.39 -27.97
CA ALA A 94 4.20 -8.21 -29.21
C ALA A 94 4.29 -6.70 -29.39
N LYS A 95 5.40 -6.16 -29.81
CA LYS A 95 5.63 -4.71 -29.95
C LYS A 95 4.66 -4.06 -30.97
N PRO A 96 3.40 -3.73 -30.60
CA PRO A 96 2.44 -3.12 -31.52
C PRO A 96 2.76 -1.64 -31.77
N SER A 97 3.48 -1.04 -30.84
CA SER A 97 3.95 0.36 -30.88
C SER A 97 5.16 0.49 -29.97
N GLY A 98 5.79 1.66 -29.92
CA GLY A 98 6.88 1.94 -28.97
C GLY A 98 6.45 2.10 -27.53
N TYR A 99 5.13 2.12 -27.28
CA TYR A 99 4.50 2.17 -25.94
C TYR A 99 3.25 1.29 -25.91
N SER A 100 3.15 0.46 -24.88
CA SER A 100 2.01 -0.41 -24.63
C SER A 100 1.43 -0.16 -23.23
N ASN A 101 0.10 -0.02 -23.12
CA ASN A 101 -0.58 0.22 -21.86
C ASN A 101 -1.41 -1.00 -21.44
N TYR A 102 -0.99 -1.66 -20.37
CA TYR A 102 -1.65 -2.82 -19.76
C TYR A 102 -2.30 -2.52 -18.41
N SER A 103 -2.54 -1.24 -18.08
CA SER A 103 -3.12 -0.80 -16.81
C SER A 103 -4.56 -1.25 -16.57
N ALA A 104 -5.26 -1.76 -17.59
CA ALA A 104 -6.65 -2.23 -17.46
C ALA A 104 -6.82 -3.46 -16.56
N SER A 105 -5.75 -4.19 -16.27
CA SER A 105 -5.75 -5.41 -15.44
C SER A 105 -4.81 -5.26 -14.25
N PRO A 106 -5.22 -4.51 -13.21
CA PRO A 106 -4.37 -4.27 -12.04
C PRO A 106 -4.11 -5.55 -11.24
N THR A 107 -2.96 -5.61 -10.55
CA THR A 107 -2.66 -6.64 -9.56
C THR A 107 -2.59 -6.05 -8.16
N ASP A 108 -3.16 -6.77 -7.16
CA ASP A 108 -3.12 -6.35 -5.76
C ASP A 108 -1.78 -6.76 -5.13
N VAL A 109 -1.08 -5.80 -4.51
CA VAL A 109 0.16 -6.04 -3.79
C VAL A 109 0.11 -5.43 -2.40
N ASN A 110 0.61 -6.16 -1.38
CA ASN A 110 0.52 -5.73 0.01
C ASN A 110 1.82 -5.05 0.45
N ARG A 111 1.72 -3.96 1.21
CA ARG A 111 2.88 -3.37 1.89
C ARG A 111 3.65 -4.42 2.68
N ASN A 112 4.97 -4.28 2.78
CA ASN A 112 5.90 -5.19 3.46
C ASN A 112 5.91 -6.63 2.92
N SER A 113 5.30 -6.90 1.77
CA SER A 113 5.37 -8.19 1.09
C SER A 113 6.31 -8.09 -0.11
N ALA A 114 6.98 -9.17 -0.42
CA ALA A 114 7.86 -9.27 -1.58
C ALA A 114 7.16 -10.03 -2.71
N TYR A 115 7.37 -9.57 -3.94
CA TYR A 115 6.86 -10.18 -5.17
C TYR A 115 7.97 -10.31 -6.19
N ASP A 116 7.97 -11.41 -6.91
CA ASP A 116 8.98 -11.70 -7.92
C ASP A 116 8.57 -11.09 -9.26
N LEU A 117 9.50 -10.35 -9.89
CA LEU A 117 9.37 -9.79 -11.24
C LEU A 117 10.26 -10.56 -12.21
N SER A 118 9.64 -11.17 -13.23
CA SER A 118 10.33 -11.79 -14.36
C SER A 118 9.99 -11.06 -15.65
N VAL A 119 10.97 -10.85 -16.49
CA VAL A 119 10.82 -10.21 -17.81
C VAL A 119 11.53 -11.03 -18.87
N ASN A 120 10.79 -11.34 -19.96
CA ASN A 120 11.39 -11.85 -21.19
C ASN A 120 11.53 -10.72 -22.21
N VAL A 121 12.54 -10.81 -23.04
CA VAL A 121 12.84 -9.79 -24.04
C VAL A 121 13.16 -10.42 -25.41
N ASN A 122 13.02 -9.60 -26.46
CA ASN A 122 13.65 -9.77 -27.76
C ASN A 122 14.72 -8.69 -27.93
N THR A 123 15.94 -9.08 -28.24
CA THR A 123 17.09 -8.17 -28.39
C THR A 123 17.36 -7.78 -29.83
N ASP A 124 16.42 -8.05 -30.75
CA ASP A 124 16.58 -7.86 -32.19
C ASP A 124 17.84 -8.55 -32.78
N GLY A 125 18.08 -9.80 -32.34
CA GLY A 125 19.24 -10.60 -32.71
C GLY A 125 20.46 -10.37 -31.82
N GLY A 126 21.65 -10.25 -32.40
CA GLY A 126 22.93 -10.19 -31.68
C GLY A 126 23.23 -8.82 -31.01
N PHE A 127 22.25 -8.16 -30.46
CA PHE A 127 22.40 -6.88 -29.77
C PHE A 127 22.25 -7.07 -28.25
N THR A 128 22.79 -6.12 -27.49
CA THR A 128 22.60 -6.08 -26.03
C THR A 128 21.55 -5.04 -25.67
N THR A 129 20.64 -5.43 -24.78
CA THR A 129 19.59 -4.55 -24.26
C THR A 129 19.69 -4.44 -22.75
N ASN A 130 19.27 -3.31 -22.19
CA ASN A 130 19.10 -3.12 -20.76
C ASN A 130 17.62 -2.96 -20.45
N THR A 131 17.16 -3.57 -19.35
CA THR A 131 15.78 -3.48 -18.90
C THR A 131 15.73 -2.95 -17.46
N THR A 132 14.86 -1.96 -17.27
CA THR A 132 14.63 -1.33 -15.96
C THR A 132 13.13 -1.22 -15.71
N ALA A 133 12.71 -1.44 -14.46
CA ALA A 133 11.37 -1.15 -14.00
C ALA A 133 11.38 0.05 -13.05
N TRP A 134 10.31 0.83 -13.07
CA TRP A 134 10.03 1.90 -12.10
C TRP A 134 8.63 1.70 -11.54
N ILE A 135 8.45 2.00 -10.25
CA ILE A 135 7.14 1.92 -9.61
C ILE A 135 6.94 3.17 -8.75
N ASP A 136 5.93 3.97 -9.10
CA ASP A 136 5.59 5.21 -8.40
C ASP A 136 4.92 4.90 -7.05
N TRP A 137 5.74 4.66 -6.02
CA TRP A 137 5.25 4.26 -4.69
C TRP A 137 4.55 5.37 -3.92
N ASN A 138 4.94 6.61 -4.16
CA ASN A 138 4.40 7.77 -3.47
C ASN A 138 3.23 8.43 -4.23
N GLN A 139 2.90 7.93 -5.44
CA GLN A 139 1.81 8.38 -6.32
C GLN A 139 1.87 9.88 -6.64
N ASN A 140 3.11 10.40 -6.77
CA ASN A 140 3.34 11.79 -7.16
C ASN A 140 3.40 12.00 -8.68
N CYS A 141 3.30 10.94 -9.47
CA CYS A 141 3.42 10.90 -10.94
C CYS A 141 4.84 11.24 -11.45
N GLU A 142 5.85 11.02 -10.63
CA GLU A 142 7.25 11.05 -10.98
C GLU A 142 7.89 9.72 -10.57
N PHE A 143 8.97 9.33 -11.22
CA PHE A 143 9.76 8.17 -10.80
C PHE A 143 10.98 8.67 -10.04
N ASP A 144 10.91 8.62 -8.73
CA ASP A 144 11.91 9.15 -7.81
C ASP A 144 13.07 8.17 -7.55
N ILE A 145 14.09 8.68 -6.86
CA ILE A 145 15.18 7.84 -6.36
C ILE A 145 14.61 6.80 -5.37
N GLY A 146 14.89 5.52 -5.63
CA GLY A 146 14.36 4.40 -4.82
C GLY A 146 13.12 3.73 -5.39
N GLU A 147 12.57 4.26 -6.49
CA GLU A 147 11.48 3.67 -7.26
C GLU A 147 11.96 2.92 -8.50
N GLU A 148 13.26 2.93 -8.74
CA GLU A 148 13.95 2.28 -9.85
C GLU A 148 14.46 0.89 -9.46
N TYR A 149 14.24 -0.07 -10.35
CA TYR A 149 14.67 -1.46 -10.22
C TYR A 149 15.36 -1.90 -11.53
N VAL A 150 16.68 -1.95 -11.52
CA VAL A 150 17.44 -2.49 -12.65
C VAL A 150 17.21 -3.99 -12.71
N ILE A 151 16.61 -4.47 -13.81
CA ILE A 151 16.31 -5.90 -14.02
C ILE A 151 17.55 -6.61 -14.54
N GLY A 152 18.23 -6.00 -15.50
CA GLY A 152 19.49 -6.53 -16.04
C GLY A 152 19.66 -6.29 -17.52
N ASP A 153 20.78 -6.81 -18.04
CA ASP A 153 21.11 -6.83 -19.45
C ASP A 153 20.77 -8.18 -20.09
N ALA A 154 20.57 -8.17 -21.40
CA ALA A 154 20.30 -9.35 -22.19
C ALA A 154 21.01 -9.25 -23.55
N PHE A 155 21.53 -10.37 -24.03
CA PHE A 155 22.22 -10.44 -25.32
C PHE A 155 21.72 -11.63 -26.13
N ASN A 156 21.36 -11.37 -27.40
CA ASN A 156 20.94 -12.37 -28.36
C ASN A 156 19.81 -13.27 -27.88
N LEU A 157 18.78 -12.67 -27.26
CA LEU A 157 17.58 -13.35 -26.79
C LEU A 157 16.40 -13.11 -27.75
N ASP A 158 15.53 -14.11 -27.87
CA ASP A 158 14.27 -14.06 -28.63
C ASP A 158 13.17 -14.70 -27.78
N ASN A 159 12.41 -13.85 -27.08
CA ASN A 159 11.36 -14.25 -26.12
C ASN A 159 11.86 -15.13 -24.97
N GLU A 160 13.05 -14.85 -24.49
CA GLU A 160 13.69 -15.58 -23.40
C GLU A 160 13.84 -14.69 -22.15
N PRO A 161 13.88 -15.27 -20.94
CA PRO A 161 14.02 -14.49 -19.70
C PRO A 161 15.41 -13.85 -19.58
N ILE A 162 15.45 -12.63 -19.07
CA ILE A 162 16.69 -11.95 -18.70
C ILE A 162 17.39 -12.76 -17.61
N VAL A 163 18.69 -12.96 -17.75
CA VAL A 163 19.50 -13.70 -16.76
C VAL A 163 19.48 -12.97 -15.42
N GLY A 164 19.20 -13.69 -14.35
CA GLY A 164 19.08 -13.13 -13.00
C GLY A 164 17.63 -12.82 -12.60
N THR A 165 16.65 -12.95 -13.51
CA THR A 165 15.24 -12.92 -13.09
C THR A 165 14.78 -14.28 -12.57
N PRO A 166 13.78 -14.34 -11.67
CA PRO A 166 13.07 -13.19 -11.12
C PRO A 166 13.91 -12.34 -10.15
N ILE A 167 13.71 -11.03 -10.17
CA ILE A 167 14.15 -10.14 -9.09
C ILE A 167 13.02 -9.99 -8.07
N SER A 168 13.37 -9.93 -6.79
CA SER A 168 12.37 -9.79 -5.73
C SER A 168 12.19 -8.34 -5.35
N ILE A 169 10.98 -7.81 -5.53
CA ILE A 169 10.60 -6.43 -5.20
C ILE A 169 9.78 -6.43 -3.92
N THR A 170 10.29 -5.80 -2.87
CA THR A 170 9.57 -5.60 -1.61
C THR A 170 8.76 -4.30 -1.68
N ILE A 171 7.45 -4.39 -1.47
CA ILE A 171 6.57 -3.22 -1.44
C ILE A 171 6.89 -2.37 -0.20
N PRO A 172 7.24 -1.09 -0.35
CA PRO A 172 7.57 -0.23 0.79
C PRO A 172 6.44 -0.14 1.81
N ASN A 173 6.79 -0.02 3.10
CA ASN A 173 5.80 0.14 4.17
C ASN A 173 5.02 1.45 4.07
N ASP A 174 5.63 2.47 3.51
CA ASP A 174 5.11 3.82 3.31
C ASP A 174 4.54 4.06 1.92
N ALA A 175 4.58 3.07 1.00
CA ALA A 175 3.95 3.18 -0.31
C ALA A 175 2.49 3.64 -0.17
N VAL A 176 2.04 4.62 -0.94
CA VAL A 176 0.69 5.17 -0.86
C VAL A 176 -0.33 4.11 -1.27
N LEU A 177 -1.40 3.93 -0.47
CA LEU A 177 -2.45 2.95 -0.77
C LEU A 177 -3.26 3.34 -2.00
N GLY A 178 -3.68 2.34 -2.77
CA GLY A 178 -4.48 2.53 -3.98
C GLY A 178 -3.70 2.26 -5.25
N SER A 179 -4.20 2.78 -6.38
CA SER A 179 -3.67 2.50 -7.71
C SER A 179 -2.39 3.29 -7.97
N THR A 180 -1.35 2.59 -8.42
CA THR A 180 -0.11 3.18 -8.92
C THR A 180 0.33 2.51 -10.23
N THR A 181 1.36 3.07 -10.87
CA THR A 181 1.90 2.57 -12.14
C THR A 181 3.26 1.90 -11.92
N MET A 182 3.42 0.75 -12.54
CA MET A 182 4.71 0.13 -12.80
C MET A 182 5.02 0.28 -14.28
N ARG A 183 6.15 0.92 -14.61
CA ARG A 183 6.70 1.06 -15.96
C ARG A 183 7.86 0.10 -16.15
N ILE A 184 7.89 -0.59 -17.27
CA ILE A 184 9.02 -1.42 -17.69
C ILE A 184 9.50 -0.89 -19.03
N THR A 185 10.82 -0.65 -19.13
CA THR A 185 11.45 -0.21 -20.36
C THR A 185 12.60 -1.15 -20.71
N THR A 186 12.55 -1.72 -21.89
CA THR A 186 13.66 -2.44 -22.51
C THR A 186 14.27 -1.55 -23.58
N LYS A 187 15.58 -1.33 -23.53
CA LYS A 187 16.30 -0.43 -24.44
C LYS A 187 17.58 -1.10 -24.97
N TYR A 188 17.86 -0.93 -26.25
CA TYR A 188 19.17 -1.22 -26.83
C TYR A 188 20.25 -0.34 -26.18
N GLU A 189 21.38 -0.91 -25.80
CA GLU A 189 22.42 -0.21 -25.04
C GLU A 189 23.27 0.78 -25.88
N GLY A 190 22.95 0.95 -27.14
CA GLY A 190 23.66 1.83 -28.08
C GLY A 190 24.91 1.17 -28.70
N ASP A 191 25.41 1.76 -29.77
CA ASP A 191 26.54 1.25 -30.56
C ASP A 191 27.86 1.20 -29.78
N PHE A 192 27.98 1.96 -28.72
CA PHE A 192 29.16 2.01 -27.86
C PHE A 192 28.97 1.25 -26.51
N GLY A 193 27.77 0.68 -26.33
CA GLY A 193 27.37 -0.04 -25.11
C GLY A 193 27.13 0.83 -23.91
N GLY A 194 26.35 0.29 -22.94
CA GLY A 194 26.16 0.87 -21.62
C GLY A 194 25.09 1.95 -21.49
N GLU A 195 24.29 2.21 -22.53
CA GLU A 195 23.12 3.08 -22.40
C GLU A 195 22.02 2.38 -21.61
N LEU A 196 21.61 2.99 -20.50
CA LEU A 196 20.50 2.52 -19.67
C LEU A 196 19.20 3.21 -20.07
N PRO A 197 18.04 2.54 -19.92
CA PRO A 197 16.76 3.20 -20.09
C PRO A 197 16.55 4.27 -19.05
N ALA A 198 15.87 5.36 -19.44
CA ALA A 198 15.35 6.35 -18.50
C ALA A 198 13.82 6.29 -18.49
N SER A 199 13.21 6.58 -17.33
CA SER A 199 11.77 6.45 -17.12
C SER A 199 10.91 7.32 -18.04
N CYS A 200 11.47 8.43 -18.57
CA CYS A 200 10.77 9.46 -19.38
C CYS A 200 11.48 9.72 -20.72
N GLU A 201 12.15 8.74 -21.27
CA GLU A 201 12.88 8.85 -22.53
C GLU A 201 11.95 8.61 -23.74
N ASN A 202 12.24 9.31 -24.86
CA ASN A 202 11.50 9.15 -26.10
C ASN A 202 12.45 8.96 -27.27
N GLY A 203 12.02 8.17 -28.27
CA GLY A 203 12.73 8.05 -29.55
C GLY A 203 13.97 7.15 -29.51
N PHE A 204 14.03 6.21 -28.60
CA PHE A 204 15.09 5.20 -28.50
C PHE A 204 14.67 3.86 -29.15
N ASP A 205 15.63 2.99 -29.41
CA ASP A 205 15.38 1.62 -29.83
C ASP A 205 15.01 0.77 -28.61
N GLY A 206 13.77 0.26 -28.57
CA GLY A 206 13.25 -0.46 -27.41
C GLY A 206 11.73 -0.49 -27.33
N GLU A 207 11.20 -0.74 -26.16
CA GLU A 207 9.77 -0.69 -25.84
C GLU A 207 9.53 -0.22 -24.42
N VAL A 208 8.38 0.45 -24.20
CA VAL A 208 7.87 0.87 -22.90
C VAL A 208 6.53 0.22 -22.65
N GLU A 209 6.35 -0.35 -21.46
CA GLU A 209 5.09 -0.95 -21.03
C GLU A 209 4.68 -0.42 -19.66
N ASP A 210 3.43 0.05 -19.54
CA ASP A 210 2.85 0.49 -18.26
C ASP A 210 1.80 -0.49 -17.75
N TYR A 211 1.89 -0.82 -16.46
CA TYR A 211 1.04 -1.72 -15.71
C TYR A 211 0.43 -1.02 -14.51
N SER A 212 -0.74 -1.46 -14.05
CA SER A 212 -1.35 -0.94 -12.82
C SER A 212 -1.14 -1.90 -11.65
N LEU A 213 -0.68 -1.37 -10.53
CA LEU A 213 -0.62 -2.04 -9.24
C LEU A 213 -1.65 -1.40 -8.30
N ASN A 214 -2.30 -2.19 -7.47
CA ASN A 214 -3.16 -1.70 -6.39
C ASN A 214 -2.49 -2.00 -5.05
N ILE A 215 -1.98 -0.97 -4.40
CA ILE A 215 -1.27 -1.08 -3.13
C ILE A 215 -2.28 -1.30 -2.00
N MET A 216 -2.20 -2.45 -1.37
CA MET A 216 -3.04 -2.85 -0.24
C MET A 216 -2.31 -2.64 1.09
N PRO A 217 -3.04 -2.47 2.19
CA PRO A 217 -2.43 -2.46 3.51
C PRO A 217 -1.64 -3.76 3.77
N THR A 218 -0.67 -3.70 4.66
CA THR A 218 -0.02 -4.92 5.16
C THR A 218 -1.08 -5.89 5.64
N LEU A 219 -1.03 -7.15 5.20
CA LEU A 219 -1.78 -8.22 5.83
C LEU A 219 -1.17 -8.49 7.21
N SER A 220 -1.31 -7.56 8.14
CA SER A 220 -1.09 -7.88 9.54
C SER A 220 -2.30 -8.69 9.99
N VAL A 221 -2.08 -9.93 10.36
CA VAL A 221 -2.87 -10.47 11.46
C VAL A 221 -2.48 -9.57 12.64
N GLU A 222 -3.25 -8.50 12.89
CA GLU A 222 -3.19 -7.88 14.20
C GLU A 222 -3.25 -9.05 15.17
N ALA A 223 -2.29 -9.13 16.06
CA ALA A 223 -2.35 -10.11 17.13
C ALA A 223 -3.60 -9.72 17.93
N PHE A 224 -4.76 -10.33 17.60
CA PHE A 224 -6.03 -10.15 18.30
C PHE A 224 -5.94 -10.60 19.76
N GLY A 225 -4.72 -10.71 20.27
CA GLY A 225 -4.40 -11.06 21.63
C GLY A 225 -4.24 -9.84 22.54
N PHE A 226 -4.38 -10.06 23.82
CA PHE A 226 -4.07 -9.04 24.81
C PHE A 226 -2.57 -8.91 24.99
N GLU A 227 -2.07 -7.67 25.10
CA GLU A 227 -0.72 -7.41 25.58
C GLU A 227 -0.61 -7.89 27.04
N ASN A 228 0.56 -8.43 27.39
CA ASN A 228 0.85 -8.93 28.73
C ASN A 228 -0.12 -9.99 29.27
N PHE A 229 -0.79 -10.76 28.40
CA PHE A 229 -1.66 -11.84 28.85
C PHE A 229 -0.84 -12.97 29.49
N VAL A 230 -0.90 -13.06 30.79
CA VAL A 230 -0.25 -14.11 31.61
C VAL A 230 -1.25 -14.81 32.50
N VAL A 231 -0.98 -16.08 32.82
CA VAL A 231 -1.77 -16.90 33.73
C VAL A 231 -0.78 -17.66 34.61
N TYR A 232 -0.92 -17.49 35.91
CA TYR A 232 -0.02 -18.09 36.91
C TYR A 232 -0.71 -18.41 38.23
N PRO A 233 -0.26 -19.51 38.93
CA PRO A 233 0.60 -20.53 38.44
C PRO A 233 -0.06 -21.41 37.38
N ASN A 234 0.75 -21.98 36.47
CA ASN A 234 0.30 -23.00 35.54
C ASN A 234 1.46 -23.98 35.30
N PRO A 235 1.42 -25.24 35.81
CA PRO A 235 0.25 -25.93 36.46
C PRO A 235 -0.21 -25.33 37.80
N ASN A 236 -1.46 -25.67 38.19
CA ASN A 236 -2.08 -25.22 39.44
C ASN A 236 -3.00 -26.29 40.07
N LYS A 237 -3.54 -26.04 41.25
CA LYS A 237 -4.49 -26.93 41.99
C LYS A 237 -5.93 -26.40 41.97
N GLY A 238 -6.33 -25.77 40.85
CA GLY A 238 -7.66 -25.17 40.72
C GLY A 238 -7.69 -23.69 41.11
N GLU A 239 -6.53 -23.09 41.42
CA GLU A 239 -6.42 -21.66 41.72
C GLU A 239 -5.31 -21.05 40.83
N PHE A 240 -5.64 -19.99 40.10
CA PHE A 240 -4.70 -19.27 39.23
C PHE A 240 -5.15 -17.84 38.99
N THR A 241 -4.20 -16.96 38.76
CA THR A 241 -4.43 -15.55 38.43
C THR A 241 -4.30 -15.30 36.95
N ILE A 242 -5.23 -14.55 36.42
CA ILE A 242 -5.24 -14.04 35.03
C ILE A 242 -4.85 -12.59 35.06
N LYS A 243 -3.83 -12.20 34.27
CA LYS A 243 -3.45 -10.80 34.12
C LYS A 243 -3.35 -10.46 32.64
N LEU A 244 -3.94 -9.34 32.25
CA LEU A 244 -3.90 -8.83 30.86
C LEU A 244 -4.22 -7.33 30.82
N ASN A 245 -3.82 -6.67 29.75
CA ASN A 245 -4.20 -5.29 29.49
C ASN A 245 -5.39 -5.26 28.52
N ALA A 246 -6.59 -4.97 29.06
CA ALA A 246 -7.82 -4.79 28.29
C ALA A 246 -7.99 -3.33 27.85
N ALA A 247 -8.91 -3.07 26.91
CA ALA A 247 -9.27 -1.69 26.58
C ALA A 247 -9.94 -1.00 27.77
N LEU A 248 -9.66 0.28 27.98
CA LEU A 248 -10.30 1.08 29.02
C LEU A 248 -11.82 1.04 28.85
N SER A 249 -12.55 0.84 29.94
CA SER A 249 -14.03 0.74 29.96
C SER A 249 -14.60 -0.48 29.21
N SER A 250 -13.79 -1.46 28.84
CA SER A 250 -14.27 -2.71 28.24
C SER A 250 -14.72 -3.70 29.33
N ARG A 251 -15.54 -4.68 28.90
CA ARG A 251 -15.91 -5.84 29.71
C ARG A 251 -14.99 -6.99 29.35
N VAL A 252 -14.34 -7.59 30.34
CA VAL A 252 -13.50 -8.76 30.14
C VAL A 252 -14.34 -10.02 30.38
N LYS A 253 -14.61 -10.79 29.33
CA LYS A 253 -15.23 -12.11 29.42
C LYS A 253 -14.15 -13.16 29.60
N VAL A 254 -14.32 -14.05 30.56
CA VAL A 254 -13.43 -15.17 30.89
C VAL A 254 -14.22 -16.47 30.83
N ASP A 255 -13.85 -17.37 29.93
CA ASP A 255 -14.42 -18.72 29.82
C ASP A 255 -13.32 -19.76 30.02
N LEU A 256 -13.54 -20.75 30.90
CA LEU A 256 -12.70 -21.95 31.02
C LEU A 256 -13.46 -23.15 30.46
N ILE A 257 -12.85 -23.87 29.53
CA ILE A 257 -13.49 -24.93 28.76
C ILE A 257 -12.66 -26.21 28.88
N ASP A 258 -13.30 -27.36 29.06
CA ASP A 258 -12.61 -28.65 28.97
C ASP A 258 -12.33 -29.06 27.52
N LEU A 259 -11.54 -30.11 27.30
CA LEU A 259 -11.16 -30.60 25.98
C LEU A 259 -12.35 -31.14 25.14
N ARG A 260 -13.54 -31.32 25.76
CA ARG A 260 -14.77 -31.72 25.06
C ARG A 260 -15.62 -30.52 24.65
N GLY A 261 -15.14 -29.28 24.94
CA GLY A 261 -15.85 -28.04 24.65
C GLY A 261 -16.89 -27.64 25.70
N ARG A 262 -16.96 -28.34 26.82
CA ARG A 262 -17.89 -27.98 27.90
C ARG A 262 -17.33 -26.81 28.70
N VAL A 263 -18.14 -25.78 28.92
CA VAL A 263 -17.81 -24.62 29.76
C VAL A 263 -17.83 -25.04 31.24
N ILE A 264 -16.69 -24.90 31.89
CA ILE A 264 -16.50 -25.18 33.33
C ILE A 264 -16.69 -23.94 34.17
N TYR A 265 -16.28 -22.79 33.62
CA TYR A 265 -16.44 -21.49 34.25
C TYR A 265 -16.70 -20.45 33.17
N SER A 266 -17.58 -19.47 33.46
CA SER A 266 -17.82 -18.32 32.58
C SER A 266 -18.21 -17.12 33.45
N ASN A 267 -17.54 -16.00 33.27
CA ASN A 267 -17.87 -14.76 33.93
C ASN A 267 -17.51 -13.55 33.08
N ILE A 268 -18.18 -12.41 33.35
CA ILE A 268 -17.92 -11.13 32.69
C ILE A 268 -17.57 -10.13 33.80
N TYR A 269 -16.39 -9.55 33.71
CA TYR A 269 -15.87 -8.53 34.59
C TYR A 269 -16.02 -7.15 33.97
N ASN A 270 -16.33 -6.13 34.73
CA ASN A 270 -16.52 -4.76 34.27
C ASN A 270 -15.26 -3.90 34.46
N ASP A 271 -14.11 -4.53 34.67
CA ASP A 271 -12.83 -3.89 34.96
C ASP A 271 -11.95 -3.94 33.70
N GLY A 272 -12.03 -2.91 32.86
CA GLY A 272 -11.09 -2.72 31.74
C GLY A 272 -9.78 -2.09 32.21
N GLY A 273 -8.79 -2.02 31.32
CA GLY A 273 -7.44 -1.55 31.64
C GLY A 273 -6.54 -2.68 32.15
N ASP A 274 -5.81 -2.47 33.22
CA ASP A 274 -4.94 -3.48 33.86
C ASP A 274 -5.80 -4.50 34.62
N PHE A 275 -6.31 -5.49 33.90
CA PHE A 275 -7.15 -6.55 34.45
C PHE A 275 -6.30 -7.59 35.20
N GLU A 276 -6.62 -7.85 36.46
CA GLU A 276 -6.00 -8.90 37.27
C GLU A 276 -7.08 -9.58 38.13
N GLU A 277 -7.30 -10.88 37.90
CA GLU A 277 -8.34 -11.65 38.58
C GLU A 277 -7.84 -13.03 38.96
N THR A 278 -8.11 -13.46 40.21
CA THR A 278 -7.76 -14.79 40.68
C THR A 278 -9.02 -15.68 40.71
N LEU A 279 -8.97 -16.74 39.89
CA LEU A 279 -10.01 -17.76 39.88
C LEU A 279 -9.69 -18.87 40.88
N SER A 280 -10.68 -19.22 41.71
CA SER A 280 -10.63 -20.38 42.62
C SER A 280 -11.75 -21.34 42.24
N LEU A 281 -11.41 -22.44 41.61
CA LEU A 281 -12.34 -23.42 41.05
C LEU A 281 -12.48 -24.60 42.04
N LYS A 282 -13.66 -24.71 42.66
CA LYS A 282 -13.96 -25.85 43.55
C LYS A 282 -14.47 -27.03 42.74
N ASN A 283 -13.97 -28.23 43.02
CA ASN A 283 -14.41 -29.50 42.39
C ASN A 283 -14.12 -29.64 40.89
N VAL A 284 -13.04 -29.02 40.38
CA VAL A 284 -12.54 -29.25 39.04
C VAL A 284 -11.62 -30.45 39.05
N GLN A 285 -11.79 -31.35 38.04
CA GLN A 285 -10.93 -32.54 37.90
C GLN A 285 -9.55 -32.16 37.38
N SER A 286 -8.52 -32.90 37.81
CA SER A 286 -7.18 -32.76 37.23
C SER A 286 -7.22 -33.01 35.72
N GLY A 287 -6.57 -32.16 34.98
CA GLY A 287 -6.56 -32.27 33.51
C GLY A 287 -6.15 -30.97 32.82
N MET A 288 -6.32 -30.98 31.49
CA MET A 288 -6.03 -29.84 30.61
C MET A 288 -7.33 -29.10 30.31
N TYR A 289 -7.26 -27.79 30.37
CA TYR A 289 -8.35 -26.86 30.10
C TYR A 289 -7.90 -25.77 29.14
N ILE A 290 -8.83 -25.13 28.47
CA ILE A 290 -8.62 -23.98 27.57
C ILE A 290 -9.27 -22.77 28.22
N LEU A 291 -8.46 -21.77 28.54
CA LEU A 291 -8.91 -20.48 29.00
C LEU A 291 -9.06 -19.53 27.82
N ASN A 292 -10.26 -19.03 27.57
CA ASN A 292 -10.54 -17.98 26.60
C ASN A 292 -10.85 -16.68 27.31
N THR A 293 -10.23 -15.60 26.89
CA THR A 293 -10.50 -14.24 27.37
C THR A 293 -10.85 -13.34 26.19
N SER A 294 -11.80 -12.42 26.36
CA SER A 294 -12.21 -11.45 25.34
C SER A 294 -12.68 -10.15 25.96
N ASP A 295 -12.35 -9.01 25.34
CA ASP A 295 -12.87 -7.67 25.69
C ASP A 295 -13.88 -7.13 24.66
N GLY A 296 -14.35 -8.00 23.74
CA GLY A 296 -15.26 -7.63 22.66
C GLY A 296 -14.56 -7.22 21.37
N LEU A 297 -13.31 -6.73 21.46
CA LEU A 297 -12.46 -6.37 20.32
C LEU A 297 -11.34 -7.40 20.12
N ARG A 298 -10.75 -7.86 21.21
CA ARG A 298 -9.62 -8.80 21.22
C ARG A 298 -10.02 -10.11 21.86
N ARG A 299 -9.34 -11.19 21.50
CA ARG A 299 -9.51 -12.51 22.08
C ARG A 299 -8.16 -13.19 22.23
N SER A 300 -7.95 -13.84 23.37
CA SER A 300 -6.77 -14.66 23.63
C SER A 300 -7.15 -15.99 24.24
N THR A 301 -6.34 -17.00 23.97
CA THR A 301 -6.53 -18.37 24.45
C THR A 301 -5.26 -18.87 25.11
N LYS A 302 -5.38 -19.50 26.29
CA LYS A 302 -4.26 -20.16 26.97
C LYS A 302 -4.63 -21.55 27.45
N LYS A 303 -3.66 -22.47 27.37
CA LYS A 303 -3.77 -23.80 27.97
C LYS A 303 -3.51 -23.70 29.48
N ILE A 304 -4.41 -24.27 30.28
CA ILE A 304 -4.31 -24.37 31.75
C ILE A 304 -4.18 -25.84 32.13
N ILE A 305 -3.29 -26.16 33.05
CA ILE A 305 -3.10 -27.49 33.59
C ILE A 305 -3.49 -27.45 35.07
N ILE A 306 -4.48 -28.27 35.47
CA ILE A 306 -4.94 -28.45 36.86
C ILE A 306 -4.48 -29.81 37.32
N GLU A 307 -3.80 -29.90 38.50
CA GLU A 307 -3.23 -31.09 39.07
C GLU A 307 -4.04 -31.57 40.31
#